data_7a48f8575045dd7d58ca6815af206e3a
#
_entry.id   7a48f8575045dd7d58ca6815af206e3a
#
_cell.length_a   1.000
_cell.length_b   1.000
_cell.length_c   1.000
_cell.angle_alpha   90.00
_cell.angle_beta   90.00
_cell.angle_gamma   90.00
#
_symmetry.space_group_name_H-M   'P 1'
#
loop_
_entity.id
_entity.type
_entity.pdbx_description
1 polymer ?
#
loop_
_entity_poly.entity_id
_entity_poly.type
_entity_poly.pdbx_seq_one_letter_code
_entity_poly.pdbx_strand_id
1 'polypeptide(L)'
;SPDRYPQREMSIQWNESDPAFLMRLWRKHGIAWGVRAEADASPTAPPRHTLVLFDSASQFPANPAGRLRCHTGTSVQGRDDITLWSPVGQLTPGLVERSAWDYKRQQAQWADAPTAARQGDEGDALSRALLDARIEPPHWADSGADHHQLTLARMQHHEMNTASVAGASSARDLACLTWASIDERAGLPGRLPGVGSGLADVAGNDFLFTQVSHWG
;
A
#
# COMPACT_ATOMS: atom_id res chain seq x y z
N SER A 1 15.70 -3.45 9.07
CA SER A 1 16.98 -4.12 9.36
C SER A 1 17.78 -4.23 8.07
N PRO A 2 19.10 -3.95 8.07
CA PRO A 2 19.97 -4.15 6.90
C PRO A 2 19.92 -5.57 6.34
N ASP A 3 19.67 -6.56 7.18
CA ASP A 3 19.57 -7.97 6.79
C ASP A 3 18.37 -8.28 5.89
N ARG A 4 17.37 -7.42 5.90
CA ARG A 4 16.19 -7.55 5.02
C ARG A 4 16.49 -7.12 3.58
N TYR A 5 17.51 -6.29 3.40
CA TYR A 5 17.91 -5.76 2.10
C TYR A 5 19.35 -6.16 1.82
N PRO A 6 19.59 -7.32 1.20
CA PRO A 6 20.93 -7.80 0.93
C PRO A 6 21.69 -6.85 0.01
N GLN A 7 23.00 -6.79 0.19
CA GLN A 7 23.86 -6.00 -0.66
C GLN A 7 23.83 -6.57 -2.08
N ARG A 8 23.52 -5.73 -3.03
CA ARG A 8 23.46 -6.12 -4.45
C ARG A 8 24.86 -6.19 -5.04
N GLU A 9 25.13 -7.17 -5.87
CA GLU A 9 26.42 -7.29 -6.57
C GLU A 9 26.62 -6.15 -7.56
N MET A 10 25.54 -5.74 -8.23
CA MET A 10 25.58 -4.67 -9.22
C MET A 10 24.23 -3.96 -9.30
N SER A 11 24.28 -2.65 -9.47
CA SER A 11 23.12 -1.83 -9.81
C SER A 11 23.49 -0.94 -10.99
N ILE A 12 22.71 -1.02 -12.05
CA ILE A 12 22.94 -0.24 -13.26
C ILE A 12 21.67 0.58 -13.55
N GLN A 13 21.85 1.86 -13.81
CA GLN A 13 20.86 2.71 -14.43
C GLN A 13 21.16 2.78 -15.92
N TRP A 14 20.25 2.31 -16.75
CA TRP A 14 20.43 2.30 -18.18
C TRP A 14 19.19 2.81 -18.89
N ASN A 15 19.35 3.90 -19.65
CA ASN A 15 18.31 4.51 -20.48
C ASN A 15 16.98 4.77 -19.74
N GLU A 16 17.07 5.15 -18.47
CA GLU A 16 15.94 5.50 -17.60
C GLU A 16 16.29 6.73 -16.76
N SER A 17 15.26 7.50 -16.34
CA SER A 17 15.46 8.63 -15.44
C SER A 17 15.75 8.17 -14.01
N ASP A 18 16.37 9.04 -13.19
CA ASP A 18 16.65 8.74 -11.78
C ASP A 18 15.41 8.32 -11.00
N PRO A 19 14.25 8.98 -11.12
CA PRO A 19 13.04 8.53 -10.45
C PRO A 19 12.59 7.13 -10.91
N ALA A 20 12.69 6.82 -12.21
CA ALA A 20 12.31 5.51 -12.73
C ALA A 20 13.23 4.41 -12.20
N PHE A 21 14.55 4.67 -12.17
CA PHE A 21 15.53 3.79 -11.58
C PHE A 21 15.25 3.49 -10.10
N LEU A 22 15.07 4.53 -9.29
CA LEU A 22 14.77 4.38 -7.87
C LEU A 22 13.45 3.64 -7.64
N MET A 23 12.38 4.03 -8.34
CA MET A 23 11.08 3.37 -8.21
C MET A 23 11.14 1.89 -8.61
N ARG A 24 11.92 1.55 -9.64
CA ARG A 24 12.13 0.16 -10.05
C ARG A 24 12.80 -0.65 -8.95
N LEU A 25 13.83 -0.10 -8.30
CA LEU A 25 14.51 -0.75 -7.18
C LEU A 25 13.59 -0.91 -5.96
N TRP A 26 12.87 0.14 -5.59
CA TRP A 26 11.95 0.08 -4.45
C TRP A 26 10.83 -0.93 -4.68
N ARG A 27 10.21 -0.92 -5.85
CA ARG A 27 9.16 -1.90 -6.20
C ARG A 27 9.65 -3.34 -6.12
N LYS A 28 10.89 -3.59 -6.57
CA LYS A 28 11.49 -4.93 -6.48
C LYS A 28 11.51 -5.44 -5.05
N HIS A 29 11.84 -4.58 -4.10
CA HIS A 29 12.00 -4.95 -2.70
C HIS A 29 10.77 -4.68 -1.81
N GLY A 30 9.64 -4.34 -2.40
CA GLY A 30 8.42 -4.04 -1.65
C GLY A 30 8.52 -2.76 -0.80
N ILE A 31 9.40 -1.83 -1.19
CA ILE A 31 9.53 -0.52 -0.53
C ILE A 31 8.52 0.42 -1.18
N ALA A 32 7.62 0.94 -0.37
CA ALA A 32 6.72 2.02 -0.73
C ALA A 32 7.33 3.38 -0.36
N TRP A 33 6.76 4.44 -0.90
CA TRP A 33 7.20 5.80 -0.61
C TRP A 33 6.02 6.77 -0.57
N GLY A 34 6.21 7.86 0.14
CA GLY A 34 5.28 8.96 0.17
C GLY A 34 5.99 10.25 0.57
N VAL A 35 5.31 11.38 0.38
CA VAL A 35 5.82 12.68 0.77
C VAL A 35 5.01 13.19 1.94
N ARG A 36 5.69 13.55 3.02
CA ARG A 36 5.09 14.17 4.18
C ARG A 36 5.47 15.64 4.24
N ALA A 37 4.46 16.50 4.32
CA ALA A 37 4.67 17.90 4.62
C ALA A 37 4.97 18.05 6.12
N GLU A 38 6.01 18.79 6.45
CA GLU A 38 6.38 19.10 7.84
C GLU A 38 6.22 20.60 8.06
N ALA A 39 5.40 20.95 9.04
CA ALA A 39 5.36 22.32 9.53
C ALA A 39 6.63 22.56 10.37
N ASP A 40 7.38 23.60 10.04
CA ASP A 40 8.49 24.01 10.88
C ASP A 40 7.95 24.69 12.15
N ALA A 41 8.68 24.56 13.26
CA ALA A 41 8.33 25.23 14.51
C ALA A 41 8.37 26.77 14.41
N SER A 42 9.03 27.30 13.37
CA SER A 42 9.09 28.73 13.09
C SER A 42 8.10 29.14 12.00
N PRO A 43 7.20 30.11 12.25
CA PRO A 43 6.26 30.61 11.24
C PRO A 43 6.91 31.23 10.00
N THR A 44 8.20 31.53 10.07
CA THR A 44 8.98 32.17 9.00
C THR A 44 9.83 31.17 8.20
N ALA A 45 9.90 29.91 8.64
CA ALA A 45 10.64 28.89 7.92
C ALA A 45 9.84 28.41 6.70
N PRO A 46 10.51 28.12 5.58
CA PRO A 46 9.81 27.57 4.42
C PRO A 46 9.28 26.16 4.75
N PRO A 47 8.10 25.79 4.23
CA PRO A 47 7.56 24.45 4.43
C PRO A 47 8.54 23.40 3.89
N ARG A 48 8.71 22.31 4.65
CA ARG A 48 9.56 21.19 4.26
C ARG A 48 8.73 20.02 3.77
N HIS A 49 9.28 19.32 2.80
CA HIS A 49 8.72 18.05 2.33
C HIS A 49 9.76 16.97 2.55
N THR A 50 9.37 15.94 3.28
CA THR A 50 10.23 14.79 3.56
C THR A 50 9.77 13.60 2.73
N LEU A 51 10.66 13.05 1.93
CA LEU A 51 10.45 11.76 1.27
C LEU A 51 10.61 10.65 2.30
N VAL A 52 9.54 9.92 2.53
CA VAL A 52 9.50 8.79 3.47
C VAL A 52 9.48 7.49 2.69
N LEU A 53 10.46 6.63 2.93
CA LEU A 53 10.50 5.26 2.40
C LEU A 53 10.08 4.30 3.51
N PHE A 54 9.23 3.34 3.19
CA PHE A 54 8.73 2.39 4.17
C PHE A 54 8.42 1.02 3.54
N ASP A 55 8.53 -0.01 4.34
CA ASP A 55 8.20 -1.39 3.99
C ASP A 55 7.12 -1.98 4.91
N SER A 56 6.63 -1.19 5.84
CA SER A 56 5.54 -1.51 6.75
C SER A 56 4.77 -0.25 7.14
N ALA A 57 3.47 -0.33 7.13
CA ALA A 57 2.59 0.77 7.53
C ALA A 57 2.38 0.86 9.05
N SER A 58 2.85 -0.12 9.82
CA SER A 58 2.63 -0.21 11.27
C SER A 58 3.29 0.90 12.10
N GLN A 59 4.26 1.62 11.52
CA GLN A 59 5.02 2.67 12.22
C GLN A 59 4.48 4.08 11.96
N PHE A 60 3.42 4.23 11.19
CA PHE A 60 2.86 5.55 10.95
C PHE A 60 2.14 6.09 12.19
N PRO A 61 2.24 7.39 12.45
CA PRO A 61 1.56 8.01 13.57
C PRO A 61 0.04 8.10 13.36
N ALA A 62 -0.69 8.26 14.46
CA ALA A 62 -2.10 8.62 14.40
C ALA A 62 -2.26 10.00 13.74
N ASN A 63 -3.35 10.16 12.98
CA ASN A 63 -3.68 11.43 12.37
C ASN A 63 -4.06 12.48 13.43
N PRO A 64 -3.64 13.73 13.30
CA PRO A 64 -4.00 14.81 14.24
C PRO A 64 -5.51 15.03 14.37
N ALA A 65 -6.29 14.81 13.32
CA ALA A 65 -7.77 14.89 13.36
C ALA A 65 -8.39 13.82 14.27
N GLY A 66 -7.62 12.82 14.70
CA GLY A 66 -8.08 11.78 15.62
C GLY A 66 -9.13 10.85 15.02
N ARG A 67 -10.21 10.62 15.76
CA ARG A 67 -11.32 9.78 15.29
C ARG A 67 -12.28 10.59 14.42
N LEU A 68 -12.46 10.13 13.19
CA LEU A 68 -13.37 10.75 12.24
C LEU A 68 -14.74 10.05 12.25
N ARG A 69 -15.80 10.81 11.95
CA ARG A 69 -17.14 10.25 11.77
C ARG A 69 -17.54 10.35 10.31
N CYS A 70 -18.23 9.34 9.83
CA CYS A 70 -18.89 9.44 8.53
C CYS A 70 -20.32 9.91 8.73
N HIS A 71 -20.70 11.01 8.08
CA HIS A 71 -22.04 11.58 8.16
C HIS A 71 -22.63 11.75 6.77
N THR A 72 -23.74 11.09 6.50
CA THR A 72 -24.42 11.10 5.19
C THR A 72 -25.50 12.18 5.09
N GLY A 73 -25.53 13.12 6.02
CA GLY A 73 -26.52 14.19 6.07
C GLY A 73 -25.87 15.59 6.16
N THR A 74 -26.70 16.64 6.38
CA THR A 74 -26.21 17.99 6.63
C THR A 74 -25.28 18.00 7.84
N SER A 75 -24.04 18.48 7.64
CA SER A 75 -23.03 18.54 8.69
C SER A 75 -23.55 19.27 9.92
N VAL A 76 -23.37 18.68 11.09
CA VAL A 76 -23.64 19.35 12.36
C VAL A 76 -22.52 20.39 12.56
N GLN A 77 -22.91 21.65 12.68
CA GLN A 77 -21.95 22.74 12.89
C GLN A 77 -21.01 22.44 14.06
N GLY A 78 -19.72 22.54 13.79
CA GLY A 78 -18.66 22.53 14.79
C GLY A 78 -17.85 21.24 14.95
N ARG A 79 -17.99 20.26 14.06
CA ARG A 79 -17.14 19.05 14.03
C ARG A 79 -16.72 18.71 12.62
N ASP A 80 -15.51 18.15 12.54
CA ASP A 80 -14.94 17.64 11.30
C ASP A 80 -15.50 16.23 11.02
N ASP A 81 -16.15 16.08 9.87
CA ASP A 81 -16.79 14.83 9.45
C ASP A 81 -16.33 14.41 8.05
N ILE A 82 -16.43 13.11 7.78
CA ILE A 82 -16.33 12.58 6.42
C ILE A 82 -17.69 12.77 5.76
N THR A 83 -17.73 13.56 4.69
CA THR A 83 -18.97 13.92 3.97
C THR A 83 -19.24 13.03 2.77
N LEU A 84 -18.20 12.39 2.24
CA LEU A 84 -18.29 11.42 1.15
C LEU A 84 -17.41 10.20 1.48
N TRP A 85 -17.98 9.03 1.28
CA TRP A 85 -17.30 7.76 1.46
C TRP A 85 -17.61 6.85 0.28
N SER A 86 -16.61 6.55 -0.53
CA SER A 86 -16.76 5.75 -1.73
C SER A 86 -15.76 4.58 -1.70
N PRO A 87 -16.22 3.36 -1.37
CA PRO A 87 -15.36 2.19 -1.46
C PRO A 87 -15.02 1.89 -2.92
N VAL A 88 -13.76 1.55 -3.16
CA VAL A 88 -13.23 1.17 -4.47
C VAL A 88 -12.63 -0.21 -4.35
N GLY A 89 -13.18 -1.18 -5.06
CA GLY A 89 -12.66 -2.54 -5.18
C GLY A 89 -12.02 -2.77 -6.54
N GLN A 90 -10.93 -3.51 -6.58
CA GLN A 90 -10.27 -3.94 -7.81
C GLN A 90 -10.03 -5.45 -7.75
N LEU A 91 -10.42 -6.16 -8.82
CA LEU A 91 -10.08 -7.57 -8.95
C LEU A 91 -8.58 -7.71 -9.20
N THR A 92 -7.93 -8.51 -8.36
CA THR A 92 -6.48 -8.74 -8.40
C THR A 92 -6.16 -10.23 -8.59
N PRO A 93 -4.97 -10.57 -9.14
CA PRO A 93 -4.57 -11.97 -9.31
C PRO A 93 -4.57 -12.76 -8.00
N GLY A 94 -4.99 -14.02 -8.07
CA GLY A 94 -4.96 -14.96 -6.96
C GLY A 94 -3.62 -15.63 -6.76
N LEU A 95 -2.73 -15.57 -7.77
CA LEU A 95 -1.42 -16.16 -7.72
C LEU A 95 -0.40 -15.30 -8.47
N VAL A 96 0.76 -15.13 -7.87
CA VAL A 96 1.94 -14.56 -8.52
C VAL A 96 2.98 -15.66 -8.66
N GLU A 97 3.50 -15.84 -9.86
CA GLU A 97 4.61 -16.76 -10.14
C GLU A 97 5.79 -16.01 -10.73
N ARG A 98 6.97 -16.31 -10.26
CA ARG A 98 8.23 -15.74 -10.76
C ARG A 98 9.23 -16.85 -10.99
N SER A 99 9.88 -16.80 -12.14
CA SER A 99 11.00 -17.69 -12.45
C SER A 99 12.18 -16.87 -12.93
N ALA A 100 13.40 -17.32 -12.64
CA ALA A 100 14.63 -16.69 -13.08
C ALA A 100 15.73 -17.73 -13.27
N TRP A 101 16.67 -17.47 -14.17
CA TRP A 101 17.85 -18.29 -14.34
C TRP A 101 18.97 -17.81 -13.41
N ASP A 102 19.45 -18.72 -12.55
CA ASP A 102 20.64 -18.47 -11.74
C ASP A 102 21.87 -19.01 -12.48
N TYR A 103 22.62 -18.11 -13.08
CA TYR A 103 23.82 -18.50 -13.86
C TYR A 103 24.96 -19.01 -12.98
N LYS A 104 24.99 -18.66 -11.68
CA LYS A 104 26.03 -19.14 -10.74
C LYS A 104 25.78 -20.57 -10.35
N ARG A 105 24.53 -20.94 -10.13
CA ARG A 105 24.13 -22.31 -9.78
C ARG A 105 23.73 -23.14 -10.98
N GLN A 106 23.64 -22.51 -12.17
CA GLN A 106 23.26 -23.14 -13.43
C GLN A 106 21.90 -23.87 -13.36
N GLN A 107 20.94 -23.23 -12.69
CA GLN A 107 19.60 -23.78 -12.52
C GLN A 107 18.53 -22.68 -12.57
N ALA A 108 17.30 -23.07 -12.94
CA ALA A 108 16.16 -22.21 -12.81
C ALA A 108 15.74 -22.12 -11.32
N GLN A 109 15.50 -20.89 -10.85
CA GLN A 109 14.83 -20.63 -9.60
C GLN A 109 13.37 -20.33 -9.89
N TRP A 110 12.50 -20.81 -9.04
CA TRP A 110 11.06 -20.61 -9.14
C TRP A 110 10.47 -20.33 -7.77
N ALA A 111 9.49 -19.42 -7.72
CA ALA A 111 8.72 -19.11 -6.52
C ALA A 111 7.30 -18.71 -6.91
N ASP A 112 6.37 -19.02 -6.03
CA ASP A 112 4.97 -18.60 -6.11
C ASP A 112 4.52 -17.95 -4.79
N ALA A 113 3.51 -17.11 -4.91
CA ALA A 113 2.86 -16.47 -3.77
C ALA A 113 1.35 -16.39 -4.05
N PRO A 114 0.53 -17.21 -3.37
CA PRO A 114 -0.92 -17.07 -3.43
C PRO A 114 -1.37 -15.85 -2.63
N THR A 115 -2.50 -15.25 -3.06
CA THR A 115 -3.10 -14.14 -2.32
C THR A 115 -3.72 -14.60 -1.00
N ALA A 116 -3.57 -13.79 0.04
CA ALA A 116 -4.29 -13.90 1.30
C ALA A 116 -5.53 -12.97 1.35
N ALA A 117 -5.63 -12.03 0.41
CA ALA A 117 -6.74 -11.07 0.37
C ALA A 117 -8.03 -11.74 -0.09
N ARG A 118 -9.13 -11.40 0.61
CA ARG A 118 -10.47 -11.85 0.23
C ARG A 118 -11.12 -10.78 -0.67
N GLN A 119 -11.68 -11.22 -1.77
CA GLN A 119 -12.33 -10.35 -2.77
C GLN A 119 -13.84 -10.62 -2.90
N GLY A 120 -14.41 -11.32 -1.91
CA GLY A 120 -15.77 -11.84 -1.93
C GLY A 120 -15.88 -13.15 -2.71
N ASP A 121 -17.01 -13.85 -2.59
CA ASP A 121 -17.14 -15.21 -3.12
C ASP A 121 -16.92 -15.26 -4.64
N GLU A 122 -17.52 -14.36 -5.40
CA GLU A 122 -17.32 -14.26 -6.84
C GLU A 122 -15.94 -13.74 -7.20
N GLY A 123 -15.44 -12.73 -6.48
CA GLY A 123 -14.11 -12.17 -6.67
C GLY A 123 -13.03 -13.21 -6.38
N ASP A 124 -13.17 -13.99 -5.31
CA ASP A 124 -12.24 -15.07 -4.97
C ASP A 124 -12.25 -16.18 -6.02
N ALA A 125 -13.42 -16.48 -6.62
CA ALA A 125 -13.51 -17.46 -7.70
C ALA A 125 -12.81 -16.97 -8.98
N LEU A 126 -12.99 -15.70 -9.35
CA LEU A 126 -12.33 -15.09 -10.50
C LEU A 126 -10.83 -14.90 -10.27
N SER A 127 -10.45 -14.44 -9.10
CA SER A 127 -9.05 -14.23 -8.71
C SER A 127 -8.21 -15.50 -8.87
N ARG A 128 -8.76 -16.66 -8.50
CA ARG A 128 -8.08 -17.97 -8.70
C ARG A 128 -7.76 -18.29 -10.16
N ALA A 129 -8.50 -17.74 -11.11
CA ALA A 129 -8.24 -17.89 -12.53
C ALA A 129 -7.23 -16.86 -13.08
N LEU A 130 -6.88 -15.84 -12.28
CA LEU A 130 -5.94 -14.79 -12.67
C LEU A 130 -4.55 -15.09 -12.12
N LEU A 131 -3.58 -15.14 -13.03
CA LEU A 131 -2.19 -15.43 -12.75
C LEU A 131 -1.31 -14.26 -13.23
N ASP A 132 -0.47 -13.73 -12.33
CA ASP A 132 0.64 -12.84 -12.69
C ASP A 132 1.93 -13.67 -12.78
N ALA A 133 2.16 -14.32 -13.93
CA ALA A 133 3.38 -15.09 -14.17
C ALA A 133 4.41 -14.29 -14.98
N ARG A 134 5.66 -14.36 -14.56
CA ARG A 134 6.76 -13.68 -15.25
C ARG A 134 8.09 -14.41 -15.12
N ILE A 135 8.84 -14.40 -16.22
CA ILE A 135 10.26 -14.76 -16.23
C ILE A 135 11.06 -13.49 -15.98
N GLU A 136 11.79 -13.47 -14.89
CA GLU A 136 12.61 -12.33 -14.48
C GLU A 136 14.02 -12.43 -15.09
N PRO A 137 14.77 -11.31 -15.13
CA PRO A 137 16.14 -11.32 -15.61
C PRO A 137 17.01 -12.34 -14.86
N PRO A 138 18.09 -12.86 -15.49
CA PRO A 138 19.00 -13.78 -14.84
C PRO A 138 19.53 -13.21 -13.51
N HIS A 139 19.68 -14.10 -12.53
CA HIS A 139 20.15 -13.76 -11.19
C HIS A 139 19.28 -12.69 -10.50
N TRP A 140 17.96 -12.89 -10.58
CA TRP A 140 16.97 -12.01 -9.99
C TRP A 140 17.08 -11.87 -8.47
N ALA A 141 17.48 -12.96 -7.79
CA ALA A 141 17.64 -13.07 -6.36
C ALA A 141 18.89 -13.88 -6.02
N ASP A 142 19.50 -13.60 -4.86
CA ASP A 142 20.72 -14.28 -4.43
C ASP A 142 20.47 -15.67 -3.86
N SER A 143 19.25 -15.92 -3.40
CA SER A 143 18.85 -17.22 -2.84
C SER A 143 17.37 -17.53 -3.20
N GLY A 144 16.97 -18.80 -2.99
CA GLY A 144 15.57 -19.19 -3.13
C GLY A 144 14.67 -18.49 -2.10
N ALA A 145 15.17 -18.20 -0.90
CA ALA A 145 14.45 -17.45 0.10
C ALA A 145 14.22 -15.99 -0.35
N ASP A 146 15.23 -15.34 -0.91
CA ASP A 146 15.09 -13.99 -1.47
C ASP A 146 14.14 -13.98 -2.65
N HIS A 147 14.20 -15.00 -3.52
CA HIS A 147 13.28 -15.14 -4.64
C HIS A 147 11.82 -15.21 -4.17
N HIS A 148 11.56 -16.02 -3.14
CA HIS A 148 10.23 -16.12 -2.53
C HIS A 148 9.80 -14.79 -1.91
N GLN A 149 10.66 -14.08 -1.19
CA GLN A 149 10.35 -12.77 -0.59
C GLN A 149 10.02 -11.72 -1.66
N LEU A 150 10.76 -11.68 -2.76
CA LEU A 150 10.47 -10.76 -3.88
C LEU A 150 9.14 -11.09 -4.56
N THR A 151 8.81 -12.38 -4.68
CA THR A 151 7.53 -12.85 -5.22
C THR A 151 6.38 -12.48 -4.30
N LEU A 152 6.55 -12.66 -2.99
CA LEU A 152 5.59 -12.27 -1.97
C LEU A 152 5.35 -10.74 -1.96
N ALA A 153 6.41 -9.94 -2.05
CA ALA A 153 6.28 -8.48 -2.13
C ALA A 153 5.45 -8.04 -3.35
N ARG A 154 5.56 -8.76 -4.47
CA ARG A 154 4.71 -8.52 -5.63
C ARG A 154 3.24 -8.87 -5.38
N MET A 155 2.96 -9.98 -4.70
CA MET A 155 1.59 -10.32 -4.30
C MET A 155 1.02 -9.28 -3.36
N GLN A 156 1.76 -8.86 -2.33
CA GLN A 156 1.34 -7.81 -1.40
C GLN A 156 1.01 -6.50 -2.12
N HIS A 157 1.75 -6.17 -3.19
CA HIS A 157 1.42 -5.00 -4.02
C HIS A 157 0.06 -5.17 -4.72
N HIS A 158 -0.31 -6.35 -5.18
CA HIS A 158 -1.64 -6.61 -5.72
C HIS A 158 -2.70 -6.49 -4.63
N GLU A 159 -2.44 -7.07 -3.46
CA GLU A 159 -3.37 -7.05 -2.32
C GLU A 159 -3.68 -5.64 -1.83
N MET A 160 -2.71 -4.74 -1.83
CA MET A 160 -2.93 -3.31 -1.50
C MET A 160 -3.96 -2.63 -2.41
N ASN A 161 -4.11 -3.11 -3.64
CA ASN A 161 -5.05 -2.54 -4.62
C ASN A 161 -6.43 -3.23 -4.60
N THR A 162 -6.59 -4.30 -3.81
CA THR A 162 -7.85 -5.05 -3.75
C THR A 162 -8.99 -4.20 -3.22
N ALA A 163 -8.73 -3.38 -2.21
CA ALA A 163 -9.73 -2.51 -1.61
C ALA A 163 -9.12 -1.20 -1.12
N SER A 164 -9.77 -0.12 -1.47
CA SER A 164 -9.42 1.22 -1.01
C SER A 164 -10.69 2.04 -0.81
N VAL A 165 -10.55 3.23 -0.26
CA VAL A 165 -11.67 4.17 -0.10
C VAL A 165 -11.24 5.53 -0.61
N ALA A 166 -12.05 6.11 -1.46
CA ALA A 166 -11.99 7.52 -1.80
C ALA A 166 -13.06 8.28 -0.99
N GLY A 167 -12.72 9.44 -0.47
CA GLY A 167 -13.64 10.21 0.35
C GLY A 167 -13.37 11.70 0.30
N ALA A 168 -14.32 12.48 0.83
CA ALA A 168 -14.17 13.89 1.11
C ALA A 168 -14.45 14.13 2.60
N SER A 169 -13.77 15.10 3.18
CA SER A 169 -13.90 15.45 4.59
C SER A 169 -13.77 16.95 4.79
N SER A 170 -14.40 17.48 5.82
CA SER A 170 -14.19 18.83 6.29
C SER A 170 -12.95 18.97 7.20
N ALA A 171 -12.36 17.86 7.62
CA ALA A 171 -11.17 17.86 8.49
C ALA A 171 -9.96 18.44 7.74
N ARG A 172 -9.40 19.52 8.27
CA ARG A 172 -8.26 20.22 7.68
C ARG A 172 -6.92 19.61 8.07
N ASP A 173 -6.91 18.81 9.15
CA ASP A 173 -5.71 18.20 9.72
C ASP A 173 -5.39 16.83 9.12
N LEU A 174 -6.08 16.44 8.04
CA LEU A 174 -5.76 15.18 7.36
C LEU A 174 -4.39 15.27 6.71
N ALA A 175 -3.56 14.28 6.99
CA ALA A 175 -2.21 14.20 6.46
C ALA A 175 -1.92 12.81 5.88
N CYS A 176 -1.16 12.75 4.80
CA CYS A 176 -0.67 11.50 4.25
C CYS A 176 0.24 10.76 5.24
N LEU A 177 0.27 9.43 5.12
CA LEU A 177 1.08 8.54 5.95
C LEU A 177 0.73 8.63 7.45
N THR A 178 -0.56 8.81 7.74
CA THR A 178 -1.10 8.78 9.10
C THR A 178 -2.33 7.88 9.16
N TRP A 179 -2.61 7.33 10.34
CA TRP A 179 -3.79 6.51 10.61
C TRP A 179 -4.90 7.31 11.27
N ALA A 180 -6.14 7.09 10.85
CA ALA A 180 -7.31 7.52 11.59
C ALA A 180 -8.34 6.41 11.70
N SER A 181 -9.00 6.35 12.86
CA SER A 181 -10.14 5.49 13.09
C SER A 181 -11.42 6.18 12.62
N ILE A 182 -12.27 5.43 11.90
CA ILE A 182 -13.55 5.94 11.41
C ILE A 182 -14.69 5.31 12.20
N ASP A 183 -15.57 6.13 12.74
CA ASP A 183 -16.71 5.65 13.53
C ASP A 183 -17.83 5.14 12.60
N GLU A 184 -18.10 3.83 12.66
CA GLU A 184 -19.14 3.18 11.86
C GLU A 184 -20.56 3.64 12.18
N ARG A 185 -20.80 4.21 13.36
CA ARG A 185 -22.16 4.47 13.87
C ARG A 185 -22.91 5.55 13.12
N ALA A 186 -22.27 6.23 12.20
CA ALA A 186 -22.85 7.39 11.51
C ALA A 186 -23.33 7.11 10.08
N GLY A 187 -23.62 5.86 9.70
CA GLY A 187 -24.29 5.56 8.43
C GLY A 187 -23.41 5.11 7.29
N LEU A 188 -22.25 4.51 7.56
CA LEU A 188 -21.55 3.75 6.54
C LEU A 188 -22.46 2.60 6.08
N PRO A 189 -22.75 2.47 4.79
CA PRO A 189 -23.37 1.25 4.28
C PRO A 189 -22.46 0.10 4.69
N GLY A 190 -23.04 -0.89 5.37
CA GLY A 190 -22.34 -1.98 6.00
C GLY A 190 -21.20 -2.56 5.20
N ARG A 191 -20.26 -3.21 5.90
CA ARG A 191 -19.04 -3.87 5.44
C ARG A 191 -18.74 -3.71 3.96
N LEU A 192 -17.64 -3.07 3.62
CA LEU A 192 -17.14 -2.97 2.25
C LEU A 192 -17.26 -4.33 1.56
N PRO A 193 -18.00 -4.46 0.42
CA PRO A 193 -17.99 -5.68 -0.35
C PRO A 193 -16.56 -6.00 -0.74
N GLY A 194 -16.05 -7.16 -0.35
CA GLY A 194 -14.68 -7.56 -0.66
C GLY A 194 -13.62 -7.25 0.41
N VAL A 195 -13.89 -6.43 1.40
CA VAL A 195 -13.06 -6.37 2.62
C VAL A 195 -13.45 -7.57 3.48
N GLY A 196 -13.06 -8.74 3.00
CA GLY A 196 -13.16 -9.96 3.77
C GLY A 196 -12.18 -9.93 4.94
N SER A 197 -12.43 -10.80 5.88
CA SER A 197 -11.75 -11.01 7.15
C SER A 197 -10.21 -11.10 7.14
N GLY A 198 -9.54 -10.96 6.02
CA GLY A 198 -8.08 -10.92 5.92
C GLY A 198 -7.46 -9.54 6.25
N LEU A 199 -8.22 -8.45 6.06
CA LEU A 199 -7.87 -7.11 6.59
C LEU A 199 -8.57 -6.84 7.93
N ALA A 200 -9.46 -7.73 8.37
CA ALA A 200 -10.22 -7.62 9.61
C ALA A 200 -9.39 -7.87 10.88
N ASP A 201 -8.14 -8.29 10.75
CA ASP A 201 -7.20 -8.32 11.88
C ASP A 201 -6.51 -6.97 12.14
N VAL A 202 -6.73 -5.97 11.29
CA VAL A 202 -6.56 -4.57 11.70
C VAL A 202 -7.80 -4.26 12.53
N ALA A 203 -7.68 -4.48 13.82
CA ALA A 203 -8.75 -4.32 14.80
C ALA A 203 -9.33 -2.90 14.65
N GLY A 204 -10.54 -2.84 14.13
CA GLY A 204 -11.27 -1.60 14.03
C GLY A 204 -11.21 -0.95 12.64
N ASN A 205 -11.95 0.11 12.50
CA ASN A 205 -12.13 0.92 11.32
C ASN A 205 -10.95 1.88 11.07
N ASP A 206 -9.71 1.37 11.16
CA ASP A 206 -8.51 2.17 11.00
C ASP A 206 -8.09 2.23 9.53
N PHE A 207 -7.88 3.43 9.03
CA PHE A 207 -7.51 3.70 7.65
C PHE A 207 -6.21 4.47 7.58
N LEU A 208 -5.32 4.03 6.69
CA LEU A 208 -4.11 4.76 6.35
C LEU A 208 -4.41 5.74 5.21
N PHE A 209 -4.11 7.01 5.40
CA PHE A 209 -4.21 8.01 4.34
C PHE A 209 -3.00 7.92 3.41
N THR A 210 -3.22 7.46 2.20
CA THR A 210 -2.17 7.35 1.17
C THR A 210 -2.11 8.59 0.27
N GLN A 211 -3.21 9.30 0.14
CA GLN A 211 -3.30 10.54 -0.63
C GLN A 211 -4.27 11.50 0.03
N VAL A 212 -3.88 12.74 0.16
CA VAL A 212 -4.73 13.84 0.65
C VAL A 212 -4.54 15.04 -0.26
N SER A 213 -5.65 15.66 -0.64
CA SER A 213 -5.66 16.91 -1.38
C SER A 213 -6.52 17.92 -0.62
N HIS A 214 -5.99 19.09 -0.38
CA HIS A 214 -6.70 20.18 0.26
C HIS A 214 -7.08 21.24 -0.79
N TRP A 215 -8.33 21.68 -0.75
CA TRP A 215 -8.82 22.81 -1.55
C TRP A 215 -9.66 23.71 -0.67
N GLY A 216 -9.60 24.99 -0.89
CA GLY A 216 -10.34 26.05 -0.19
C GLY A 216 -10.86 27.09 -1.16
#